data_fba673ca6641ce25c8b958080acd3232
#
_entry.id   fba673ca6641ce25c8b958080acd3232
#
_cell.length_a   1.000
_cell.length_b   1.000
_cell.length_c   1.000
_cell.angle_alpha   90.00
_cell.angle_beta   90.00
_cell.angle_gamma   90.00
#
_symmetry.space_group_name_H-M   'P 1'
#
loop_
_entity.id
_entity.type
_entity.pdbx_description
1 polymer ?
#
loop_
_entity_poly.entity_id
_entity_poly.type
_entity_poly.pdbx_seq_one_letter_code
_entity_poly.pdbx_strand_id
1 'polypeptide(L)'
;MTEDTLPDTVPDTVLDTVLDTVLDTAISEPSMTAGEVEMQLFALERSRAQFAWKCGGLDAAGLRKPHPPSAMTLGGLLKHLALVEDQNVSIALTGQPLGAPWDAVDFEAEPDWEWRSAVDDSPEDLYALWRGAVQRSRAAWAEALEDEDLDRPSKFTTPSARSPNRRRFLVDLHDEYARHVGHADLLREAVDGLVGEDPPQR
;
A
#
# COMPACT_ATOMS: atom_id res chain seq x y z
N MET A 1 -5.65 -48.32 26.84
CA MET A 1 -5.65 -46.87 26.99
C MET A 1 -4.36 -46.38 26.38
N THR A 2 -4.38 -45.97 25.16
CA THR A 2 -3.26 -45.38 24.42
C THR A 2 -3.51 -43.89 24.40
N GLU A 3 -2.68 -43.14 25.13
CA GLU A 3 -2.66 -41.67 25.06
C GLU A 3 -2.10 -41.25 23.71
N ASP A 4 -2.95 -40.59 22.96
CA ASP A 4 -2.63 -39.93 21.68
C ASP A 4 -2.05 -38.54 22.03
N THR A 5 -0.72 -38.47 22.10
CA THR A 5 0.00 -37.21 22.28
C THR A 5 0.06 -36.51 20.92
N LEU A 6 -0.72 -35.44 20.78
CA LEU A 6 -0.59 -34.45 19.70
C LEU A 6 0.83 -33.86 19.69
N PRO A 7 1.48 -33.64 18.53
CA PRO A 7 2.76 -32.99 18.48
C PRO A 7 2.58 -31.49 18.75
N ASP A 8 3.00 -31.08 19.94
CA ASP A 8 3.16 -29.67 20.32
C ASP A 8 4.47 -29.14 19.75
N THR A 9 4.45 -28.53 18.57
CA THR A 9 5.32 -27.40 18.18
C THR A 9 5.14 -27.16 16.68
N VAL A 10 4.44 -26.10 16.33
CA VAL A 10 4.51 -25.51 15.00
C VAL A 10 5.96 -24.98 14.86
N PRO A 11 6.70 -25.32 13.80
CA PRO A 11 8.07 -24.82 13.62
C PRO A 11 8.08 -23.28 13.57
N ASP A 12 9.02 -22.64 14.27
CA ASP A 12 9.20 -21.18 14.32
C ASP A 12 9.23 -20.53 12.92
N THR A 13 9.77 -21.24 11.93
CA THR A 13 9.80 -20.81 10.53
C THR A 13 8.42 -20.61 9.89
N VAL A 14 7.40 -21.38 10.31
CA VAL A 14 6.02 -21.24 9.78
C VAL A 14 5.33 -20.04 10.42
N LEU A 15 5.59 -19.79 11.70
CA LEU A 15 5.08 -18.61 12.40
C LEU A 15 5.68 -17.33 11.84
N ASP A 16 6.98 -17.29 11.56
CA ASP A 16 7.64 -16.13 10.95
C ASP A 16 7.09 -15.84 9.54
N THR A 17 6.91 -16.87 8.70
CA THR A 17 6.36 -16.72 7.35
C THR A 17 4.91 -16.21 7.38
N VAL A 18 4.10 -16.68 8.34
CA VAL A 18 2.70 -16.19 8.50
C VAL A 18 2.67 -14.75 8.97
N LEU A 19 3.58 -14.35 9.88
CA LEU A 19 3.65 -12.95 10.35
C LEU A 19 4.09 -12.00 9.25
N ASP A 20 4.95 -12.42 8.32
CA ASP A 20 5.41 -11.60 7.21
C ASP A 20 4.32 -11.31 6.16
N THR A 21 3.29 -12.14 6.07
CA THR A 21 2.16 -11.94 5.16
C THR A 21 0.96 -11.21 5.81
N VAL A 22 0.98 -10.99 7.12
CA VAL A 22 -0.06 -10.24 7.83
C VAL A 22 0.20 -8.75 7.68
N LEU A 23 -0.72 -8.08 7.00
CA LEU A 23 -0.72 -6.62 6.86
C LEU A 23 -1.57 -5.96 7.96
N ASP A 24 -1.21 -4.73 8.33
CA ASP A 24 -1.98 -3.94 9.30
C ASP A 24 -3.33 -3.53 8.71
N THR A 25 -4.40 -3.95 9.35
CA THR A 25 -5.78 -3.68 8.93
C THR A 25 -6.56 -2.89 9.98
N ALA A 26 -5.89 -2.36 11.01
CA ALA A 26 -6.54 -1.58 12.04
C ALA A 26 -7.01 -0.22 11.50
N ILE A 27 -8.25 0.15 11.82
CA ILE A 27 -8.83 1.47 11.52
C ILE A 27 -9.09 2.17 12.85
N SER A 28 -8.41 3.30 13.06
CA SER A 28 -8.60 4.17 14.23
C SER A 28 -9.41 5.39 13.80
N GLU A 29 -10.66 5.45 14.23
CA GLU A 29 -11.55 6.59 13.95
C GLU A 29 -11.09 7.84 14.74
N PRO A 30 -10.88 8.99 14.07
CA PRO A 30 -10.62 10.24 14.77
C PRO A 30 -11.89 10.82 15.37
N SER A 31 -11.78 11.98 16.04
CA SER A 31 -12.97 12.75 16.43
C SER A 31 -13.81 13.07 15.19
N MET A 32 -15.14 13.00 15.30
CA MET A 32 -16.07 13.38 14.21
C MET A 32 -15.93 14.85 13.79
N THR A 33 -15.27 15.66 14.60
CA THR A 33 -15.00 17.09 14.35
C THR A 33 -13.50 17.38 14.28
N ALA A 34 -12.70 16.38 13.92
CA ALA A 34 -11.26 16.50 13.74
C ALA A 34 -10.89 17.55 12.66
N GLY A 35 -9.70 18.12 12.79
CA GLY A 35 -9.19 19.10 11.84
C GLY A 35 -8.88 18.49 10.46
N GLU A 36 -8.58 19.35 9.50
CA GLU A 36 -8.36 18.93 8.11
C GLU A 36 -7.18 17.94 7.97
N VAL A 37 -6.06 18.20 8.63
CA VAL A 37 -4.87 17.33 8.58
C VAL A 37 -5.21 15.94 9.09
N GLU A 38 -5.82 15.86 10.28
CA GLU A 38 -6.20 14.60 10.91
C GLU A 38 -7.18 13.80 10.04
N MET A 39 -8.19 14.48 9.47
CA MET A 39 -9.17 13.83 8.61
C MET A 39 -8.58 13.33 7.28
N GLN A 40 -7.65 14.06 6.67
CA GLN A 40 -6.98 13.61 5.44
C GLN A 40 -6.05 12.43 5.70
N LEU A 41 -5.30 12.46 6.80
CA LEU A 41 -4.46 11.33 7.20
C LEU A 41 -5.30 10.10 7.55
N PHE A 42 -6.42 10.29 8.26
CA PHE A 42 -7.37 9.20 8.54
C PHE A 42 -7.93 8.58 7.26
N ALA A 43 -8.37 9.38 6.29
CA ALA A 43 -8.90 8.87 5.03
C ALA A 43 -7.86 8.00 4.28
N LEU A 44 -6.60 8.45 4.27
CA LEU A 44 -5.50 7.70 3.67
C LEU A 44 -5.22 6.40 4.43
N GLU A 45 -5.12 6.45 5.77
CA GLU A 45 -4.85 5.27 6.61
C GLU A 45 -5.98 4.24 6.53
N ARG A 46 -7.25 4.69 6.48
CA ARG A 46 -8.39 3.79 6.26
C ARG A 46 -8.28 3.06 4.92
N SER A 47 -7.96 3.79 3.85
CA SER A 47 -7.78 3.19 2.53
C SER A 47 -6.61 2.22 2.49
N ARG A 48 -5.50 2.49 3.19
CA ARG A 48 -4.39 1.56 3.37
C ARG A 48 -4.81 0.29 4.10
N ALA A 49 -5.60 0.41 5.16
CA ALA A 49 -6.12 -0.74 5.92
C ALA A 49 -7.08 -1.60 5.09
N GLN A 50 -7.97 -0.97 4.32
CA GLN A 50 -8.86 -1.66 3.36
C GLN A 50 -8.05 -2.40 2.30
N PHE A 51 -7.06 -1.75 1.70
CA PHE A 51 -6.17 -2.36 0.71
C PHE A 51 -5.39 -3.53 1.30
N ALA A 52 -4.81 -3.36 2.50
CA ALA A 52 -4.12 -4.40 3.24
C ALA A 52 -5.00 -5.64 3.46
N TRP A 53 -6.27 -5.42 3.83
CA TRP A 53 -7.23 -6.50 4.03
C TRP A 53 -7.53 -7.25 2.73
N LYS A 54 -7.71 -6.52 1.62
CA LYS A 54 -8.03 -7.14 0.32
C LYS A 54 -6.84 -7.88 -0.30
N CYS A 55 -5.61 -7.46 -0.03
CA CYS A 55 -4.40 -8.10 -0.57
C CYS A 55 -3.79 -9.13 0.38
N GLY A 56 -4.02 -9.02 1.69
CA GLY A 56 -3.34 -9.82 2.70
C GLY A 56 -3.69 -11.31 2.70
N GLY A 57 -2.73 -12.13 3.15
CA GLY A 57 -2.93 -13.57 3.39
C GLY A 57 -3.08 -14.42 2.15
N LEU A 58 -2.69 -13.93 0.97
CA LEU A 58 -2.75 -14.68 -0.28
C LEU A 58 -1.39 -15.30 -0.63
N ASP A 59 -1.44 -16.48 -1.21
CA ASP A 59 -0.29 -17.13 -1.84
C ASP A 59 0.02 -16.53 -3.22
N ALA A 60 1.09 -17.01 -3.85
CA ALA A 60 1.50 -16.56 -5.16
C ALA A 60 0.44 -16.78 -6.25
N ALA A 61 -0.37 -17.82 -6.15
CA ALA A 61 -1.42 -18.10 -7.11
C ALA A 61 -2.57 -17.07 -6.98
N GLY A 62 -2.96 -16.73 -5.75
CA GLY A 62 -3.95 -15.71 -5.47
C GLY A 62 -3.51 -14.31 -5.90
N LEU A 63 -2.26 -13.93 -5.59
CA LEU A 63 -1.70 -12.63 -5.96
C LEU A 63 -1.53 -12.45 -7.48
N ARG A 64 -1.31 -13.53 -8.24
CA ARG A 64 -1.13 -13.50 -9.70
C ARG A 64 -2.42 -13.68 -10.49
N LYS A 65 -3.57 -13.96 -9.84
CA LYS A 65 -4.83 -14.25 -10.53
C LYS A 65 -5.40 -12.98 -11.18
N PRO A 66 -5.52 -12.93 -12.52
CA PRO A 66 -6.16 -11.82 -13.22
C PRO A 66 -7.68 -11.94 -13.17
N HIS A 67 -8.39 -10.83 -13.35
CA HIS A 67 -9.83 -10.78 -13.52
C HIS A 67 -10.20 -10.29 -14.93
N PRO A 68 -10.39 -11.18 -15.91
CA PRO A 68 -10.67 -10.78 -17.28
C PRO A 68 -11.91 -9.88 -17.42
N PRO A 69 -11.90 -8.88 -18.32
CA PRO A 69 -10.86 -8.63 -19.35
C PRO A 69 -9.63 -7.86 -18.84
N SER A 70 -9.58 -7.50 -17.56
CA SER A 70 -8.43 -6.80 -16.98
C SER A 70 -7.24 -7.76 -16.82
N ALA A 71 -6.03 -7.26 -17.11
CA ALA A 71 -4.77 -7.93 -16.78
C ALA A 71 -4.28 -7.61 -15.36
N MET A 72 -4.99 -6.74 -14.64
CA MET A 72 -4.63 -6.31 -13.29
C MET A 72 -4.68 -7.49 -12.31
N THR A 73 -3.74 -7.53 -11.37
CA THR A 73 -3.64 -8.53 -10.31
C THR A 73 -3.42 -7.87 -8.96
N LEU A 74 -3.71 -8.57 -7.86
CA LEU A 74 -3.44 -8.05 -6.50
C LEU A 74 -1.94 -7.86 -6.25
N GLY A 75 -1.09 -8.74 -6.80
CA GLY A 75 0.37 -8.55 -6.74
C GLY A 75 0.84 -7.31 -7.50
N GLY A 76 0.28 -7.06 -8.69
CA GLY A 76 0.54 -5.83 -9.43
C GLY A 76 0.12 -4.58 -8.68
N LEU A 77 -1.04 -4.62 -8.01
CA LEU A 77 -1.52 -3.52 -7.16
C LEU A 77 -0.60 -3.24 -5.96
N LEU A 78 -0.10 -4.29 -5.28
CA LEU A 78 0.87 -4.13 -4.18
C LEU A 78 2.14 -3.41 -4.65
N LYS A 79 2.70 -3.83 -5.78
CA LYS A 79 3.92 -3.22 -6.34
C LYS A 79 3.66 -1.80 -6.84
N HIS A 80 2.55 -1.56 -7.52
CA HIS A 80 2.15 -0.24 -7.99
C HIS A 80 1.97 0.75 -6.85
N LEU A 81 1.18 0.41 -5.82
CA LEU A 81 0.97 1.31 -4.69
C LEU A 81 2.23 1.52 -3.84
N ALA A 82 3.16 0.56 -3.81
CA ALA A 82 4.49 0.79 -3.22
C ALA A 82 5.27 1.86 -4.00
N LEU A 83 5.26 1.81 -5.33
CA LEU A 83 5.86 2.85 -6.17
C LEU A 83 5.20 4.21 -5.96
N VAL A 84 3.86 4.26 -5.92
CA VAL A 84 3.09 5.50 -5.71
C VAL A 84 3.44 6.15 -4.37
N GLU A 85 3.58 5.37 -3.29
CA GLU A 85 4.01 5.87 -1.98
C GLU A 85 5.41 6.52 -2.04
N ASP A 86 6.39 5.81 -2.60
CA ASP A 86 7.76 6.31 -2.70
C ASP A 86 7.85 7.53 -3.65
N GLN A 87 7.12 7.53 -4.76
CA GLN A 87 7.03 8.68 -5.66
C GLN A 87 6.40 9.90 -4.98
N ASN A 88 5.32 9.70 -4.23
CA ASN A 88 4.65 10.78 -3.51
C ASN A 88 5.61 11.45 -2.52
N VAL A 89 6.33 10.68 -1.71
CA VAL A 89 7.34 11.20 -0.76
C VAL A 89 8.46 11.93 -1.49
N SER A 90 9.00 11.34 -2.55
CA SER A 90 10.08 11.94 -3.35
C SER A 90 9.65 13.29 -3.92
N ILE A 91 8.54 13.33 -4.63
CA ILE A 91 8.07 14.52 -5.36
C ILE A 91 7.55 15.59 -4.40
N ALA A 92 6.78 15.20 -3.39
CA ALA A 92 6.14 16.15 -2.50
C ALA A 92 7.08 16.71 -1.42
N LEU A 93 7.90 15.86 -0.81
CA LEU A 93 8.54 16.17 0.46
C LEU A 93 10.06 16.25 0.41
N THR A 94 10.73 15.29 -0.24
CA THR A 94 12.18 15.17 -0.13
C THR A 94 12.96 15.68 -1.34
N GLY A 95 12.44 15.50 -2.55
CA GLY A 95 13.17 15.74 -3.80
C GLY A 95 14.30 14.74 -4.04
N GLN A 96 14.36 13.64 -3.29
CA GLN A 96 15.39 12.61 -3.41
C GLN A 96 14.99 11.53 -4.41
N PRO A 97 15.94 10.77 -4.97
CA PRO A 97 15.66 9.57 -5.77
C PRO A 97 14.77 8.60 -5.02
N LEU A 98 14.05 7.76 -5.75
CA LEU A 98 13.10 6.80 -5.18
C LEU A 98 13.77 5.69 -4.37
N GLY A 99 15.00 5.35 -4.71
CA GLY A 99 15.70 4.20 -4.15
C GLY A 99 15.35 2.87 -4.82
N ALA A 100 15.91 1.78 -4.33
CA ALA A 100 15.63 0.46 -4.85
C ALA A 100 14.19 0.02 -4.51
N PRO A 101 13.54 -0.73 -5.43
CA PRO A 101 14.06 -1.22 -6.72
C PRO A 101 13.93 -0.20 -7.88
N TRP A 102 13.32 0.94 -7.66
CA TRP A 102 12.84 1.88 -8.67
C TRP A 102 13.95 2.56 -9.47
N ASP A 103 15.09 2.88 -8.81
CA ASP A 103 16.23 3.56 -9.47
C ASP A 103 16.90 2.73 -10.56
N ALA A 104 16.65 1.42 -10.59
CA ALA A 104 17.18 0.51 -11.60
C ALA A 104 16.28 0.39 -12.84
N VAL A 105 15.11 1.05 -12.83
CA VAL A 105 14.08 0.91 -13.87
C VAL A 105 14.08 2.11 -14.80
N ASP A 106 14.11 1.83 -16.11
CA ASP A 106 13.86 2.83 -17.14
C ASP A 106 12.36 2.89 -17.45
N PHE A 107 11.62 3.71 -16.71
CA PHE A 107 10.18 3.87 -16.88
C PHE A 107 9.77 4.53 -18.22
N GLU A 108 10.70 5.16 -18.96
CA GLU A 108 10.41 5.63 -20.32
C GLU A 108 10.34 4.46 -21.30
N ALA A 109 11.25 3.48 -21.13
CA ALA A 109 11.27 2.27 -21.94
C ALA A 109 10.24 1.22 -21.47
N GLU A 110 9.97 1.16 -20.17
CA GLU A 110 9.11 0.16 -19.55
C GLU A 110 8.05 0.80 -18.62
N PRO A 111 7.07 1.55 -19.18
CA PRO A 111 6.10 2.31 -18.38
C PRO A 111 5.20 1.45 -17.47
N ASP A 112 5.06 0.15 -17.78
CA ASP A 112 4.24 -0.79 -17.01
C ASP A 112 5.11 -1.81 -16.23
N TRP A 113 6.37 -1.46 -15.94
CA TRP A 113 7.30 -2.39 -15.35
C TRP A 113 6.81 -2.98 -14.03
N GLU A 114 6.26 -2.16 -13.13
CA GLU A 114 5.79 -2.61 -11.82
C GLU A 114 4.63 -3.61 -11.93
N TRP A 115 3.75 -3.44 -12.93
CA TRP A 115 2.64 -4.36 -13.17
C TRP A 115 3.12 -5.71 -13.72
N ARG A 116 4.04 -5.66 -14.69
CA ARG A 116 4.54 -6.86 -15.37
C ARG A 116 5.49 -7.66 -14.52
N SER A 117 6.38 -7.00 -13.78
CA SER A 117 7.39 -7.66 -12.98
C SER A 117 6.85 -8.25 -11.66
N ALA A 118 5.68 -7.83 -11.19
CA ALA A 118 5.08 -8.36 -9.98
C ALA A 118 4.78 -9.88 -10.04
N VAL A 119 4.69 -10.47 -11.22
CA VAL A 119 4.50 -11.92 -11.39
C VAL A 119 5.73 -12.72 -10.98
N ASP A 120 6.91 -12.12 -11.03
CA ASP A 120 8.18 -12.77 -10.71
C ASP A 120 8.54 -12.66 -9.21
N ASP A 121 7.89 -11.73 -8.48
CA ASP A 121 8.13 -11.51 -7.07
C ASP A 121 7.43 -12.58 -6.20
N SER A 122 8.02 -12.91 -5.07
CA SER A 122 7.35 -13.74 -4.06
C SER A 122 6.27 -12.93 -3.31
N PRO A 123 5.27 -13.59 -2.70
CA PRO A 123 4.32 -12.91 -1.82
C PRO A 123 5.02 -12.10 -0.71
N GLU A 124 6.03 -12.68 -0.09
CA GLU A 124 6.82 -12.06 0.98
C GLU A 124 7.49 -10.76 0.50
N ASP A 125 8.10 -10.78 -0.70
CA ASP A 125 8.75 -9.60 -1.29
C ASP A 125 7.73 -8.50 -1.60
N LEU A 126 6.57 -8.84 -2.18
CA LEU A 126 5.51 -7.88 -2.49
C LEU A 126 4.94 -7.23 -1.23
N TYR A 127 4.68 -8.02 -0.19
CA TYR A 127 4.19 -7.49 1.09
C TYR A 127 5.25 -6.64 1.79
N ALA A 128 6.51 -7.06 1.79
CA ALA A 128 7.61 -6.30 2.38
C ALA A 128 7.84 -4.97 1.65
N LEU A 129 7.79 -4.98 0.32
CA LEU A 129 7.95 -3.79 -0.51
C LEU A 129 6.87 -2.75 -0.19
N TRP A 130 5.59 -3.15 -0.21
CA TRP A 130 4.48 -2.26 0.07
C TRP A 130 4.50 -1.74 1.51
N ARG A 131 4.68 -2.62 2.51
CA ARG A 131 4.80 -2.22 3.93
C ARG A 131 5.93 -1.21 4.14
N GLY A 132 7.08 -1.48 3.55
CA GLY A 132 8.24 -0.59 3.65
C GLY A 132 7.98 0.80 3.06
N ALA A 133 7.32 0.87 1.90
CA ALA A 133 6.93 2.13 1.27
C ALA A 133 5.92 2.90 2.14
N VAL A 134 4.89 2.23 2.65
CA VAL A 134 3.91 2.85 3.57
C VAL A 134 4.58 3.38 4.84
N GLN A 135 5.51 2.63 5.44
CA GLN A 135 6.24 3.08 6.64
C GLN A 135 7.08 4.32 6.36
N ARG A 136 7.81 4.36 5.23
CA ARG A 136 8.57 5.54 4.81
C ARG A 136 7.66 6.75 4.60
N SER A 137 6.55 6.54 3.93
CA SER A 137 5.57 7.59 3.66
C SER A 137 4.94 8.15 4.96
N ARG A 138 4.52 7.28 5.87
CA ARG A 138 4.01 7.68 7.20
C ARG A 138 5.02 8.55 7.94
N ALA A 139 6.28 8.12 7.99
CA ALA A 139 7.33 8.88 8.69
C ALA A 139 7.58 10.25 8.04
N ALA A 140 7.68 10.30 6.70
CA ALA A 140 7.92 11.53 5.98
C ALA A 140 6.75 12.52 6.08
N TRP A 141 5.51 12.05 6.01
CA TRP A 141 4.33 12.89 6.18
C TRP A 141 4.14 13.35 7.62
N ALA A 142 4.43 12.51 8.63
CA ALA A 142 4.39 12.92 10.03
C ALA A 142 5.38 14.07 10.31
N GLU A 143 6.63 13.95 9.85
CA GLU A 143 7.63 15.04 9.95
C GLU A 143 7.18 16.30 9.19
N ALA A 144 6.68 16.11 7.96
CA ALA A 144 6.27 17.23 7.12
C ALA A 144 5.10 18.03 7.72
N LEU A 145 4.21 17.38 8.47
CA LEU A 145 2.98 17.96 9.01
C LEU A 145 3.05 18.29 10.51
N GLU A 146 4.25 18.33 11.11
CA GLU A 146 4.41 18.78 12.51
C GLU A 146 3.86 20.19 12.74
N ASP A 147 3.84 21.03 11.71
CA ASP A 147 3.30 22.39 11.74
C ASP A 147 1.88 22.51 11.20
N GLU A 148 1.24 21.38 10.83
CA GLU A 148 -0.10 21.28 10.23
C GLU A 148 -0.29 22.15 8.97
N ASP A 149 0.81 22.59 8.31
CA ASP A 149 0.76 23.47 7.15
C ASP A 149 0.61 22.68 5.83
N LEU A 150 -0.62 22.45 5.45
CA LEU A 150 -1.00 21.82 4.17
C LEU A 150 -0.79 22.75 2.96
N ASP A 151 -0.67 24.06 3.16
CA ASP A 151 -0.48 25.03 2.09
C ASP A 151 0.98 25.20 1.68
N ARG A 152 1.91 24.64 2.46
CA ARG A 152 3.34 24.68 2.13
C ARG A 152 3.61 24.05 0.77
N PRO A 153 4.37 24.74 -0.10
CA PRO A 153 4.73 24.19 -1.41
C PRO A 153 5.52 22.89 -1.28
N SER A 154 5.25 21.95 -2.19
CA SER A 154 6.02 20.72 -2.35
C SER A 154 7.42 20.99 -2.93
N LYS A 155 8.26 19.96 -2.96
CA LYS A 155 9.58 20.02 -3.63
C LYS A 155 9.46 20.00 -5.15
N PHE A 156 8.37 19.49 -5.68
CA PHE A 156 8.12 19.49 -7.12
C PHE A 156 7.79 20.88 -7.64
N THR A 157 8.39 21.21 -8.79
CA THR A 157 8.10 22.44 -9.51
C THR A 157 7.75 22.11 -10.97
N THR A 158 6.61 22.59 -11.40
CA THR A 158 6.17 22.43 -12.80
C THR A 158 7.07 23.22 -13.76
N PRO A 159 7.06 22.93 -15.08
CA PRO A 159 7.77 23.73 -16.08
C PRO A 159 7.36 25.22 -16.09
N SER A 160 6.16 25.54 -15.59
CA SER A 160 5.66 26.91 -15.42
C SER A 160 6.07 27.56 -14.08
N ALA A 161 7.05 27.00 -13.39
CA ALA A 161 7.57 27.46 -12.10
C ALA A 161 6.51 27.56 -10.98
N ARG A 162 5.53 26.67 -10.97
CA ARG A 162 4.54 26.54 -9.90
C ARG A 162 4.74 25.23 -9.14
N SER A 163 4.71 25.28 -7.82
CA SER A 163 4.75 24.08 -6.96
C SER A 163 3.37 23.82 -6.40
N PRO A 164 2.80 22.62 -6.59
CA PRO A 164 1.62 22.21 -5.84
C PRO A 164 1.91 22.24 -4.34
N ASN A 165 0.89 22.41 -3.53
CA ASN A 165 1.04 22.34 -2.07
C ASN A 165 0.94 20.90 -1.54
N ARG A 166 1.23 20.70 -0.26
CA ARG A 166 1.16 19.39 0.42
C ARG A 166 -0.24 18.80 0.38
N ARG A 167 -1.28 19.63 0.54
CA ARG A 167 -2.69 19.19 0.45
C ARG A 167 -2.95 18.45 -0.86
N ARG A 168 -2.48 18.97 -1.99
CA ARG A 168 -2.66 18.34 -3.30
C ARG A 168 -2.07 16.94 -3.33
N PHE A 169 -0.87 16.75 -2.81
CA PHE A 169 -0.21 15.45 -2.82
C PHE A 169 -0.85 14.42 -1.86
N LEU A 170 -1.39 14.86 -0.72
CA LEU A 170 -2.17 13.97 0.15
C LEU A 170 -3.47 13.52 -0.51
N VAL A 171 -4.16 14.46 -1.17
CA VAL A 171 -5.40 14.15 -1.90
C VAL A 171 -5.10 13.19 -3.05
N ASP A 172 -4.05 13.44 -3.84
CA ASP A 172 -3.67 12.58 -4.96
C ASP A 172 -3.30 11.17 -4.48
N LEU A 173 -2.56 11.04 -3.37
CA LEU A 173 -2.21 9.75 -2.78
C LEU A 173 -3.45 9.01 -2.28
N HIS A 174 -4.36 9.70 -1.60
CA HIS A 174 -5.63 9.11 -1.17
C HIS A 174 -6.50 8.68 -2.37
N ASP A 175 -6.56 9.48 -3.44
CA ASP A 175 -7.33 9.15 -4.66
C ASP A 175 -6.80 7.88 -5.34
N GLU A 176 -5.48 7.71 -5.41
CA GLU A 176 -4.86 6.48 -5.90
C GLU A 176 -5.29 5.26 -5.06
N TYR A 177 -5.23 5.37 -3.72
CA TYR A 177 -5.70 4.30 -2.85
C TYR A 177 -7.20 4.02 -3.01
N ALA A 178 -8.05 5.06 -2.99
CA ALA A 178 -9.50 4.90 -3.12
C ALA A 178 -9.89 4.19 -4.43
N ARG A 179 -9.22 4.56 -5.54
CA ARG A 179 -9.39 3.91 -6.85
C ARG A 179 -8.98 2.44 -6.79
N HIS A 180 -7.81 2.16 -6.24
CA HIS A 180 -7.22 0.82 -6.25
C HIS A 180 -7.80 -0.11 -5.19
N VAL A 181 -8.39 0.38 -4.11
CA VAL A 181 -9.21 -0.41 -3.19
C VAL A 181 -10.42 -0.99 -3.93
N GLY A 182 -11.12 -0.17 -4.73
CA GLY A 182 -12.23 -0.68 -5.55
C GLY A 182 -11.81 -1.73 -6.58
N HIS A 183 -10.60 -1.62 -7.16
CA HIS A 183 -10.05 -2.68 -8.00
C HIS A 183 -9.73 -3.95 -7.18
N ALA A 184 -9.12 -3.77 -6.00
CA ALA A 184 -8.78 -4.89 -5.12
C ALA A 184 -10.02 -5.63 -4.61
N ASP A 185 -11.14 -4.95 -4.41
CA ASP A 185 -12.42 -5.57 -4.06
C ASP A 185 -12.84 -6.62 -5.08
N LEU A 186 -12.89 -6.23 -6.36
CA LEU A 186 -13.30 -7.13 -7.45
C LEU A 186 -12.30 -8.27 -7.67
N LEU A 187 -11.01 -7.97 -7.58
CA LEU A 187 -9.95 -8.97 -7.73
C LEU A 187 -10.00 -9.98 -6.58
N ARG A 188 -10.17 -9.52 -5.35
CA ARG A 188 -10.25 -10.38 -4.18
C ARG A 188 -11.48 -11.28 -4.18
N GLU A 189 -12.64 -10.73 -4.52
CA GLU A 189 -13.87 -11.53 -4.68
C GLU A 189 -13.66 -12.64 -5.72
N ALA A 190 -12.99 -12.33 -6.84
CA ALA A 190 -12.69 -13.33 -7.87
C ALA A 190 -11.68 -14.39 -7.41
N VAL A 191 -10.79 -14.10 -6.46
CA VAL A 191 -9.79 -15.04 -5.94
C VAL A 191 -10.44 -16.06 -5.01
N ASP A 192 -11.12 -15.60 -3.96
CA ASP A 192 -11.60 -16.46 -2.87
C ASP A 192 -12.99 -16.10 -2.33
N GLY A 193 -13.68 -15.13 -2.95
CA GLY A 193 -15.03 -14.72 -2.57
C GLY A 193 -15.09 -13.76 -1.40
N LEU A 194 -13.96 -13.19 -0.94
CA LEU A 194 -13.95 -12.22 0.16
C LEU A 194 -14.59 -10.90 -0.30
N VAL A 195 -15.70 -10.55 0.33
CA VAL A 195 -16.45 -9.30 0.12
C VAL A 195 -16.52 -8.47 1.40
N GLY A 196 -16.97 -7.24 1.30
CA GLY A 196 -17.12 -6.29 2.42
C GLY A 196 -16.32 -5.00 2.17
N GLU A 197 -16.66 -3.94 2.90
CA GLU A 197 -16.08 -2.60 2.72
C GLU A 197 -14.87 -2.37 3.63
N ASP A 198 -14.97 -2.77 4.89
CA ASP A 198 -13.91 -2.57 5.89
C ASP A 198 -13.46 -3.92 6.49
N PRO A 199 -12.18 -4.02 6.87
CA PRO A 199 -11.68 -5.18 7.60
C PRO A 199 -12.41 -5.32 8.95
N PRO A 200 -12.61 -6.55 9.45
CA PRO A 200 -13.17 -6.76 10.78
C PRO A 200 -12.32 -6.05 11.84
N GLN A 201 -12.93 -5.15 12.60
CA GLN A 201 -12.28 -4.48 13.74
C GLN A 201 -12.46 -5.33 15.00
N ARG A 202 -11.46 -5.34 15.89
CA ARG A 202 -11.43 -6.12 17.14
C ARG A 202 -11.89 -5.26 18.31
#